data_ae194f35a78582400b8fedd74aec08d8
#
_entry.id   ae194f35a78582400b8fedd74aec08d8
#
_cell.length_a   1.000
_cell.length_b   1.000
_cell.length_c   1.000
_cell.angle_alpha   90.00
_cell.angle_beta   90.00
_cell.angle_gamma   90.00
#
_symmetry.space_group_name_H-M   'P 1'
#
loop_
_entity.id
_entity.type
_entity.pdbx_description
1 polymer ?
#
loop_
_entity_poly.entity_id
_entity_poly.type
_entity_poly.pdbx_seq_one_letter_code
_entity_poly.pdbx_strand_id
1 'polypeptide(L)'
;MVPRQRKLYNFNAPDGFLINAVLVSGEFKNTKELYNSPIVLIVHGVLGHFLARGTPRLLPNALVERGISSLSINTRLAFTGQIFGGGIFDDSVLDIDAAVDALTEEGFKKIYVLGWSLGANITVYYAVRGAHKNVKGIILEGCSSSLPLSHKRRLDKWGSIPSYEHIYEIAKKVLKPDPSETKNDRIFVVYRAWGSSFNPSDCEMFSYRTWWYMRGPEAQNAKTNEIIAGVKVPVLFIHGEQDDVVAADEVKELLGILKKAGNGKAELRFIPGAKHDCMENPSFTVDTVVEWIIKSAGGRKKKD
;
A
#
# COMPACT_ATOMS: atom_id res chain seq x y z
N MET A 1 -28.66 4.22 -18.08
CA MET A 1 -28.00 3.41 -17.05
C MET A 1 -26.54 3.24 -17.43
N VAL A 2 -25.62 3.31 -16.45
CA VAL A 2 -24.22 2.91 -16.60
C VAL A 2 -24.13 1.45 -16.12
N PRO A 3 -23.82 0.50 -17.02
CA PRO A 3 -23.77 -0.91 -16.64
C PRO A 3 -22.57 -1.21 -15.75
N ARG A 4 -22.62 -2.36 -15.07
CA ARG A 4 -21.47 -2.91 -14.35
C ARG A 4 -20.30 -3.10 -15.31
N GLN A 5 -19.12 -2.61 -14.90
CA GLN A 5 -17.93 -2.63 -15.77
C GLN A 5 -16.73 -3.27 -15.05
N ARG A 6 -15.94 -3.97 -15.85
CA ARG A 6 -14.54 -4.30 -15.53
C ARG A 6 -13.72 -3.86 -16.73
N LYS A 7 -12.95 -2.80 -16.57
CA LYS A 7 -12.20 -2.16 -17.65
C LYS A 7 -10.73 -2.07 -17.29
N LEU A 8 -9.88 -2.47 -18.22
CA LEU A 8 -8.44 -2.23 -18.13
C LEU A 8 -8.15 -0.77 -18.49
N TYR A 9 -7.28 -0.14 -17.71
CA TYR A 9 -6.78 1.20 -17.93
C TYR A 9 -5.27 1.15 -18.03
N ASN A 10 -4.74 2.02 -18.90
CA ASN A 10 -3.32 2.32 -18.96
C ASN A 10 -3.17 3.83 -18.98
N PHE A 11 -2.30 4.34 -18.15
CA PHE A 11 -1.93 5.75 -18.10
C PHE A 11 -0.48 5.88 -17.64
N ASN A 12 0.14 7.02 -17.90
CA ASN A 12 1.52 7.24 -17.55
C ASN A 12 1.65 8.08 -16.29
N ALA A 13 2.60 7.72 -15.42
CA ALA A 13 3.10 8.63 -14.40
C ALA A 13 3.83 9.84 -15.05
N PRO A 14 4.05 10.94 -14.31
CA PRO A 14 4.70 12.13 -14.84
C PRO A 14 6.11 11.89 -15.41
N ASP A 15 6.79 10.86 -14.96
CA ASP A 15 8.12 10.44 -15.44
C ASP A 15 8.07 9.45 -16.63
N GLY A 16 6.87 9.19 -17.17
CA GLY A 16 6.64 8.30 -18.31
C GLY A 16 6.46 6.82 -17.95
N PHE A 17 6.50 6.44 -16.66
CA PHE A 17 6.25 5.07 -16.26
C PHE A 17 4.81 4.65 -16.58
N LEU A 18 4.63 3.54 -17.32
CA LEU A 18 3.32 3.01 -17.71
C LEU A 18 2.67 2.27 -16.56
N ILE A 19 1.52 2.77 -16.10
CA ILE A 19 0.71 2.15 -15.05
C ILE A 19 -0.41 1.35 -15.68
N ASN A 20 -0.49 0.07 -15.32
CA ASN A 20 -1.62 -0.78 -15.65
C ASN A 20 -2.60 -0.81 -14.48
N ALA A 21 -3.88 -0.72 -14.77
CA ALA A 21 -4.93 -0.69 -13.77
C ALA A 21 -6.18 -1.42 -14.21
N VAL A 22 -7.00 -1.79 -13.24
CA VAL A 22 -8.33 -2.37 -13.48
C VAL A 22 -9.38 -1.56 -12.71
N LEU A 23 -10.32 -0.99 -13.46
CA LEU A 23 -11.52 -0.37 -12.90
C LEU A 23 -12.60 -1.44 -12.75
N VAL A 24 -13.20 -1.51 -11.57
CA VAL A 24 -14.40 -2.30 -11.30
C VAL A 24 -15.48 -1.37 -10.78
N SER A 25 -16.60 -1.25 -11.49
CA SER A 25 -17.74 -0.42 -11.10
C SER A 25 -19.05 -1.17 -11.14
N GLY A 26 -19.98 -0.77 -10.27
CA GLY A 26 -21.35 -1.29 -10.25
C GLY A 26 -22.23 -0.67 -11.35
N GLU A 27 -23.52 -0.94 -11.22
CA GLU A 27 -24.54 -0.29 -12.04
C GLU A 27 -24.95 1.04 -11.41
N PHE A 28 -25.08 2.09 -12.25
CA PHE A 28 -25.51 3.39 -11.84
C PHE A 28 -26.60 3.92 -12.79
N LYS A 29 -27.50 4.75 -12.28
CA LYS A 29 -28.57 5.35 -13.10
C LYS A 29 -28.02 6.22 -14.24
N ASN A 30 -26.92 6.89 -13.97
CA ASN A 30 -26.21 7.74 -14.94
C ASN A 30 -24.77 8.01 -14.48
N THR A 31 -23.99 8.64 -15.35
CA THR A 31 -22.59 9.02 -15.09
C THR A 31 -22.44 10.00 -13.93
N LYS A 32 -23.40 10.89 -13.69
CA LYS A 32 -23.38 11.84 -12.57
C LYS A 32 -23.44 11.09 -11.23
N GLU A 33 -24.26 10.04 -11.14
CA GLU A 33 -24.33 9.21 -9.94
C GLU A 33 -23.03 8.44 -9.73
N LEU A 34 -22.48 7.82 -10.79
CA LEU A 34 -21.18 7.14 -10.74
C LEU A 34 -20.10 8.05 -10.20
N TYR A 35 -19.92 9.25 -10.78
CA TYR A 35 -18.82 10.14 -10.41
C TYR A 35 -19.00 10.86 -9.05
N ASN A 36 -20.21 10.90 -8.51
CA ASN A 36 -20.50 11.40 -7.17
C ASN A 36 -20.42 10.30 -6.09
N SER A 37 -20.39 9.03 -6.51
CA SER A 37 -20.20 7.88 -5.61
C SER A 37 -18.72 7.76 -5.21
N PRO A 38 -18.42 7.15 -4.05
CA PRO A 38 -17.05 6.88 -3.66
C PRO A 38 -16.36 5.91 -4.63
N ILE A 39 -15.06 6.11 -4.82
CA ILE A 39 -14.18 5.15 -5.48
C ILE A 39 -12.97 4.88 -4.61
N VAL A 40 -12.53 3.61 -4.57
CA VAL A 40 -11.32 3.19 -3.86
C VAL A 40 -10.20 2.91 -4.84
N LEU A 41 -9.12 3.68 -4.75
CA LEU A 41 -7.85 3.39 -5.40
C LEU A 41 -7.10 2.38 -4.53
N ILE A 42 -6.77 1.21 -5.07
CA ILE A 42 -6.14 0.10 -4.35
C ILE A 42 -4.68 -0.04 -4.79
N VAL A 43 -3.77 0.03 -3.81
CA VAL A 43 -2.32 -0.07 -3.96
C VAL A 43 -1.85 -1.38 -3.33
N HIS A 44 -1.21 -2.24 -4.11
CA HIS A 44 -0.78 -3.59 -3.71
C HIS A 44 0.43 -3.59 -2.75
N GLY A 45 0.66 -4.74 -2.11
CA GLY A 45 1.83 -5.00 -1.26
C GLY A 45 3.11 -5.32 -2.05
N VAL A 46 4.15 -5.71 -1.30
CA VAL A 46 5.46 -6.10 -1.87
C VAL A 46 5.31 -7.28 -2.84
N LEU A 47 6.04 -7.24 -3.98
CA LEU A 47 5.94 -8.24 -5.06
C LEU A 47 4.51 -8.50 -5.54
N GLY A 48 3.58 -7.60 -5.21
CA GLY A 48 2.18 -7.73 -5.55
C GLY A 48 1.85 -7.15 -6.92
N HIS A 49 0.58 -7.16 -7.22
CA HIS A 49 -0.03 -6.57 -8.40
C HIS A 49 -1.55 -6.47 -8.18
N PHE A 50 -2.28 -5.82 -9.06
CA PHE A 50 -3.73 -5.59 -8.91
C PHE A 50 -4.59 -6.89 -8.87
N LEU A 51 -4.01 -8.05 -9.20
CA LEU A 51 -4.66 -9.37 -9.08
C LEU A 51 -4.02 -10.24 -7.98
N ALA A 52 -3.13 -9.67 -7.15
CA ALA A 52 -2.50 -10.42 -6.06
C ALA A 52 -3.55 -11.00 -5.11
N ARG A 53 -3.20 -12.09 -4.44
CA ARG A 53 -4.05 -12.65 -3.37
C ARG A 53 -4.25 -11.60 -2.28
N GLY A 54 -5.31 -11.77 -1.50
CA GLY A 54 -5.65 -10.81 -0.47
C GLY A 54 -6.52 -9.68 -0.98
N THR A 55 -6.39 -8.53 -0.37
CA THR A 55 -7.22 -7.34 -0.58
C THR A 55 -7.33 -6.89 -2.04
N PRO A 56 -6.27 -6.85 -2.86
CA PRO A 56 -6.41 -6.43 -4.26
C PRO A 56 -7.39 -7.27 -5.07
N ARG A 57 -7.51 -8.56 -4.76
CA ARG A 57 -8.41 -9.48 -5.47
C ARG A 57 -9.81 -9.53 -4.87
N LEU A 58 -9.91 -9.50 -3.55
CA LEU A 58 -11.17 -9.66 -2.82
C LEU A 58 -12.02 -8.39 -2.86
N LEU A 59 -11.42 -7.27 -2.49
CA LEU A 59 -12.13 -6.04 -2.17
C LEU A 59 -12.89 -5.44 -3.36
N PRO A 60 -12.37 -5.41 -4.61
CA PRO A 60 -13.06 -4.80 -5.75
C PRO A 60 -14.48 -5.34 -5.98
N ASN A 61 -14.64 -6.66 -5.94
CA ASN A 61 -15.94 -7.28 -6.17
C ASN A 61 -16.92 -6.99 -5.01
N ALA A 62 -16.44 -7.05 -3.79
CA ALA A 62 -17.26 -6.80 -2.61
C ALA A 62 -17.68 -5.32 -2.49
N LEU A 63 -16.83 -4.38 -2.86
CA LEU A 63 -17.13 -2.95 -2.91
C LEU A 63 -18.24 -2.64 -3.90
N VAL A 64 -18.18 -3.26 -5.09
CA VAL A 64 -19.19 -3.05 -6.14
C VAL A 64 -20.58 -3.46 -5.69
N GLU A 65 -20.72 -4.54 -4.93
CA GLU A 65 -22.01 -4.97 -4.34
C GLU A 65 -22.58 -3.97 -3.33
N ARG A 66 -21.74 -3.08 -2.83
CA ARG A 66 -22.11 -1.99 -1.91
C ARG A 66 -22.20 -0.63 -2.60
N GLY A 67 -22.17 -0.58 -3.95
CA GLY A 67 -22.27 0.65 -4.75
C GLY A 67 -20.98 1.51 -4.71
N ILE A 68 -19.83 0.92 -4.39
CA ILE A 68 -18.53 1.59 -4.34
C ILE A 68 -17.68 1.02 -5.49
N SER A 69 -17.20 1.91 -6.36
CA SER A 69 -16.27 1.54 -7.43
C SER A 69 -14.84 1.38 -6.89
N SER A 70 -13.97 0.71 -7.65
CA SER A 70 -12.56 0.61 -7.32
C SER A 70 -11.67 0.67 -8.56
N LEU A 71 -10.48 1.25 -8.41
CA LEU A 71 -9.38 1.19 -9.36
C LEU A 71 -8.19 0.53 -8.67
N SER A 72 -7.80 -0.66 -9.10
CA SER A 72 -6.60 -1.33 -8.61
C SER A 72 -5.46 -1.11 -9.58
N ILE A 73 -4.31 -0.62 -9.11
CA ILE A 73 -3.15 -0.26 -9.94
C ILE A 73 -1.98 -1.21 -9.74
N ASN A 74 -1.15 -1.34 -10.76
CA ASN A 74 0.21 -1.82 -10.63
C ASN A 74 1.15 -0.62 -10.50
N THR A 75 1.78 -0.49 -9.34
CA THR A 75 2.85 0.50 -9.17
C THR A 75 4.12 0.01 -9.85
N ARG A 76 5.12 0.89 -10.00
CA ARG A 76 6.47 0.52 -10.48
C ARG A 76 7.17 -0.57 -9.65
N LEU A 77 6.68 -0.86 -8.46
CA LEU A 77 7.13 -1.95 -7.60
C LEU A 77 6.33 -3.23 -7.77
N ALA A 78 5.40 -3.28 -8.75
CA ALA A 78 4.65 -4.49 -9.05
C ALA A 78 5.55 -5.59 -9.66
N PHE A 79 5.18 -6.84 -9.41
CA PHE A 79 5.87 -8.02 -9.94
C PHE A 79 7.38 -8.00 -9.64
N THR A 80 8.17 -7.88 -10.69
CA THR A 80 9.64 -7.86 -10.64
C THR A 80 10.24 -6.45 -10.63
N GLY A 81 9.41 -5.40 -10.56
CA GLY A 81 9.90 -4.02 -10.59
C GLY A 81 10.94 -3.71 -9.52
N GLN A 82 10.78 -4.25 -8.33
CA GLN A 82 11.76 -4.11 -7.26
C GLN A 82 13.05 -4.95 -7.46
N ILE A 83 13.03 -5.96 -8.33
CA ILE A 83 14.21 -6.78 -8.65
C ILE A 83 15.07 -6.08 -9.69
N PHE A 84 14.45 -5.53 -10.71
CA PHE A 84 15.16 -4.90 -11.81
C PHE A 84 15.65 -3.48 -11.51
N GLY A 85 15.46 -2.98 -10.28
CA GLY A 85 15.93 -1.67 -9.86
C GLY A 85 15.26 -0.48 -10.55
N GLY A 86 14.28 -0.73 -11.41
CA GLY A 86 13.51 0.31 -12.11
C GLY A 86 12.56 1.07 -11.20
N GLY A 87 12.18 0.48 -10.07
CA GLY A 87 11.30 1.08 -9.09
C GLY A 87 11.99 1.31 -7.75
N ILE A 88 11.92 2.52 -7.24
CA ILE A 88 12.29 2.84 -5.85
C ILE A 88 11.05 3.30 -5.09
N PHE A 89 11.13 3.23 -3.76
CA PHE A 89 10.02 3.61 -2.89
C PHE A 89 9.56 5.05 -3.14
N ASP A 90 10.52 5.96 -3.24
CA ASP A 90 10.27 7.41 -3.37
C ASP A 90 9.50 7.77 -4.64
N ASP A 91 9.75 7.07 -5.75
CA ASP A 91 9.08 7.33 -7.02
C ASP A 91 7.67 6.71 -7.09
N SER A 92 7.37 5.74 -6.22
CA SER A 92 6.06 5.07 -6.23
C SER A 92 4.88 6.00 -5.90
N VAL A 93 5.17 7.15 -5.31
CA VAL A 93 4.15 8.19 -5.07
C VAL A 93 3.63 8.78 -6.38
N LEU A 94 4.45 8.86 -7.42
CA LEU A 94 4.07 9.35 -8.75
C LEU A 94 3.01 8.45 -9.39
N ASP A 95 3.02 7.16 -9.05
CA ASP A 95 2.05 6.20 -9.56
C ASP A 95 0.66 6.43 -8.93
N ILE A 96 0.63 6.80 -7.64
CA ILE A 96 -0.61 7.17 -6.96
C ILE A 96 -1.12 8.52 -7.47
N ASP A 97 -0.24 9.52 -7.63
CA ASP A 97 -0.60 10.83 -8.19
C ASP A 97 -1.27 10.66 -9.56
N ALA A 98 -0.63 9.93 -10.49
CA ALA A 98 -1.18 9.68 -11.81
C ALA A 98 -2.53 8.95 -11.79
N ALA A 99 -2.71 7.99 -10.87
CA ALA A 99 -3.98 7.28 -10.73
C ALA A 99 -5.09 8.19 -10.19
N VAL A 100 -4.78 9.06 -9.24
CA VAL A 100 -5.72 10.05 -8.69
C VAL A 100 -6.09 11.10 -9.74
N ASP A 101 -5.11 11.54 -10.53
CA ASP A 101 -5.35 12.49 -11.63
C ASP A 101 -6.25 11.85 -12.70
N ALA A 102 -5.96 10.63 -13.15
CA ALA A 102 -6.80 9.90 -14.11
C ALA A 102 -8.25 9.75 -13.60
N LEU A 103 -8.44 9.38 -12.32
CA LEU A 103 -9.77 9.30 -11.73
C LEU A 103 -10.47 10.68 -11.63
N THR A 104 -9.71 11.73 -11.39
CA THR A 104 -10.22 13.09 -11.30
C THR A 104 -10.65 13.61 -12.69
N GLU A 105 -9.86 13.32 -13.72
CA GLU A 105 -10.17 13.65 -15.12
C GLU A 105 -11.41 12.90 -15.62
N GLU A 106 -11.58 11.64 -15.23
CA GLU A 106 -12.82 10.87 -15.46
C GLU A 106 -14.05 11.52 -14.77
N GLY A 107 -13.85 12.31 -13.73
CA GLY A 107 -14.89 13.04 -13.02
C GLY A 107 -15.17 12.59 -11.57
N PHE A 108 -14.42 11.62 -11.03
CA PHE A 108 -14.60 11.18 -9.65
C PHE A 108 -14.18 12.25 -8.64
N LYS A 109 -15.05 12.50 -7.65
CA LYS A 109 -14.88 13.57 -6.65
C LYS A 109 -14.61 13.07 -5.23
N LYS A 110 -14.78 11.79 -4.99
CA LYS A 110 -14.66 11.15 -3.67
C LYS A 110 -13.75 9.92 -3.78
N ILE A 111 -12.45 10.17 -3.82
CA ILE A 111 -11.43 9.12 -3.94
C ILE A 111 -10.96 8.75 -2.53
N TYR A 112 -10.86 7.47 -2.25
CA TYR A 112 -10.21 6.90 -1.06
C TYR A 112 -9.02 6.07 -1.53
N VAL A 113 -7.85 6.24 -0.94
CA VAL A 113 -6.68 5.44 -1.29
C VAL A 113 -6.49 4.37 -0.25
N LEU A 114 -6.57 3.11 -0.66
CA LEU A 114 -6.30 1.94 0.17
C LEU A 114 -4.96 1.36 -0.21
N GLY A 115 -4.03 1.33 0.73
CA GLY A 115 -2.75 0.63 0.58
C GLY A 115 -2.72 -0.61 1.47
N TRP A 116 -2.26 -1.72 0.89
CA TRP A 116 -2.02 -2.95 1.61
C TRP A 116 -0.52 -3.19 1.78
N SER A 117 -0.05 -3.50 3.01
CA SER A 117 1.35 -3.81 3.32
C SER A 117 2.29 -2.69 2.83
N LEU A 118 3.25 -2.97 1.94
CA LEU A 118 4.09 -1.94 1.29
C LEU A 118 3.24 -0.80 0.70
N GLY A 119 2.12 -1.12 0.07
CA GLY A 119 1.19 -0.13 -0.48
C GLY A 119 0.66 0.83 0.58
N ALA A 120 0.50 0.38 1.84
CA ALA A 120 0.09 1.26 2.94
C ALA A 120 1.18 2.29 3.27
N ASN A 121 2.45 1.88 3.30
CA ASN A 121 3.57 2.80 3.54
C ASN A 121 3.71 3.83 2.41
N ILE A 122 3.56 3.39 1.14
CA ILE A 122 3.55 4.30 -0.03
C ILE A 122 2.38 5.29 0.06
N THR A 123 1.20 4.82 0.47
CA THR A 123 0.00 5.66 0.64
C THR A 123 0.21 6.72 1.73
N VAL A 124 0.90 6.40 2.84
CA VAL A 124 1.28 7.40 3.84
C VAL A 124 2.21 8.46 3.24
N TYR A 125 3.25 8.02 2.52
CA TYR A 125 4.19 8.96 1.89
C TYR A 125 3.49 9.87 0.87
N TYR A 126 2.60 9.32 0.06
CA TYR A 126 1.73 10.10 -0.83
C TYR A 126 0.92 11.16 -0.06
N ALA A 127 0.25 10.76 1.02
CA ALA A 127 -0.62 11.66 1.79
C ALA A 127 0.16 12.79 2.50
N VAL A 128 1.39 12.52 2.92
CA VAL A 128 2.28 13.52 3.55
C VAL A 128 2.75 14.56 2.54
N ARG A 129 2.96 14.19 1.27
CA ARG A 129 3.36 15.13 0.20
C ARG A 129 2.23 16.10 -0.20
N GLY A 130 1.02 15.85 0.26
CA GLY A 130 -0.16 16.67 -0.03
C GLY A 130 -1.13 15.94 -0.93
N ALA A 131 -2.01 15.15 -0.34
CA ALA A 131 -3.04 14.43 -1.07
C ALA A 131 -3.92 15.37 -1.89
N HIS A 132 -4.26 14.97 -3.13
CA HIS A 132 -5.15 15.72 -4.00
C HIS A 132 -6.50 16.02 -3.31
N LYS A 133 -7.11 17.18 -3.57
CA LYS A 133 -8.38 17.63 -2.94
C LYS A 133 -9.57 16.65 -3.06
N ASN A 134 -9.56 15.78 -4.08
CA ASN A 134 -10.56 14.75 -4.28
C ASN A 134 -10.32 13.51 -3.44
N VAL A 135 -9.14 13.33 -2.83
CA VAL A 135 -8.85 12.28 -1.86
C VAL A 135 -9.49 12.66 -0.53
N LYS A 136 -10.45 11.86 -0.08
CA LYS A 136 -11.27 12.12 1.13
C LYS A 136 -10.78 11.36 2.36
N GLY A 137 -9.87 10.42 2.18
CA GLY A 137 -9.23 9.67 3.23
C GLY A 137 -8.36 8.54 2.70
N ILE A 138 -7.57 7.97 3.59
CA ILE A 138 -6.69 6.84 3.28
C ILE A 138 -7.00 5.66 4.21
N ILE A 139 -6.82 4.45 3.68
CA ILE A 139 -7.02 3.19 4.39
C ILE A 139 -5.69 2.44 4.34
N LEU A 140 -5.17 2.07 5.50
CA LEU A 140 -3.84 1.50 5.67
C LEU A 140 -3.98 0.09 6.26
N GLU A 141 -3.87 -0.92 5.43
CA GLU A 141 -3.99 -2.33 5.83
C GLU A 141 -2.61 -2.95 6.01
N GLY A 142 -2.33 -3.51 7.19
CA GLY A 142 -1.05 -4.14 7.51
C GLY A 142 0.14 -3.17 7.39
N CYS A 143 -0.03 -1.91 7.82
CA CYS A 143 0.97 -0.86 7.68
C CYS A 143 2.06 -0.99 8.75
N SER A 144 3.32 -1.14 8.33
CA SER A 144 4.45 -1.15 9.26
C SER A 144 4.87 0.27 9.69
N SER A 145 5.40 0.40 10.91
CA SER A 145 5.90 1.68 11.40
C SER A 145 7.16 2.16 10.70
N SER A 146 8.00 1.22 10.25
CA SER A 146 9.22 1.52 9.49
C SER A 146 9.60 0.31 8.64
N LEU A 147 9.64 0.47 7.32
CA LEU A 147 10.07 -0.62 6.43
C LEU A 147 11.52 -1.07 6.70
N PRO A 148 12.50 -0.17 6.95
CA PRO A 148 13.84 -0.59 7.36
C PRO A 148 13.85 -1.43 8.63
N LEU A 149 13.21 -0.97 9.70
CA LEU A 149 13.19 -1.68 10.99
C LEU A 149 12.43 -3.00 10.91
N SER A 150 11.26 -3.02 10.26
CA SER A 150 10.46 -4.24 10.09
C SER A 150 11.23 -5.28 9.28
N HIS A 151 11.96 -4.85 8.24
CA HIS A 151 12.80 -5.74 7.46
C HIS A 151 13.97 -6.29 8.29
N LYS A 152 14.70 -5.41 8.99
CA LYS A 152 15.79 -5.83 9.88
C LYS A 152 15.30 -6.87 10.89
N ARG A 153 14.21 -6.57 11.62
CA ARG A 153 13.63 -7.52 12.62
C ARG A 153 13.28 -8.87 11.99
N ARG A 154 12.73 -8.86 10.76
CA ARG A 154 12.39 -10.09 10.06
C ARG A 154 13.64 -10.89 9.70
N LEU A 155 14.68 -10.24 9.15
CA LEU A 155 15.93 -10.90 8.81
C LEU A 155 16.65 -11.44 10.04
N ASP A 156 16.66 -10.69 11.15
CA ASP A 156 17.20 -11.15 12.43
C ASP A 156 16.45 -12.38 12.95
N LYS A 157 15.11 -12.35 12.92
CA LYS A 157 14.26 -13.49 13.31
C LYS A 157 14.49 -14.71 12.42
N TRP A 158 14.78 -14.51 11.14
CA TRP A 158 15.10 -15.60 10.21
C TRP A 158 16.51 -16.15 10.40
N GLY A 159 17.42 -15.40 11.07
CA GLY A 159 18.86 -15.67 11.02
C GLY A 159 19.35 -15.63 9.58
N SER A 160 18.91 -14.64 8.81
CA SER A 160 18.99 -14.63 7.34
C SER A 160 20.42 -14.72 6.80
N ILE A 161 20.54 -15.28 5.59
CA ILE A 161 21.78 -15.34 4.83
C ILE A 161 21.53 -14.72 3.46
N PRO A 162 22.19 -13.56 3.13
CA PRO A 162 23.05 -12.74 4.01
C PRO A 162 22.26 -12.04 5.13
N SER A 163 22.95 -11.58 6.18
CA SER A 163 22.37 -10.75 7.24
C SER A 163 22.04 -9.33 6.74
N TYR A 164 21.18 -8.63 7.47
CA TYR A 164 20.82 -7.24 7.16
C TYR A 164 22.05 -6.32 7.06
N GLU A 165 22.97 -6.43 8.01
CA GLU A 165 24.21 -5.65 8.05
C GLU A 165 25.12 -5.96 6.86
N HIS A 166 25.22 -7.23 6.49
CA HIS A 166 26.03 -7.64 5.35
C HIS A 166 25.47 -7.08 4.04
N ILE A 167 24.14 -7.12 3.86
CA ILE A 167 23.46 -6.51 2.72
C ILE A 167 23.78 -5.02 2.65
N TYR A 168 23.69 -4.32 3.76
CA TYR A 168 23.98 -2.90 3.85
C TYR A 168 25.41 -2.54 3.46
N GLU A 169 26.39 -3.30 3.98
CA GLU A 169 27.80 -3.09 3.63
C GLU A 169 28.09 -3.33 2.14
N ILE A 170 27.43 -4.31 1.53
CA ILE A 170 27.57 -4.53 0.08
C ILE A 170 26.84 -3.43 -0.69
N ALA A 171 25.63 -3.04 -0.28
CA ALA A 171 24.89 -1.96 -0.93
C ALA A 171 25.73 -0.67 -1.01
N LYS A 172 26.35 -0.27 0.08
CA LYS A 172 27.26 0.89 0.10
C LYS A 172 28.41 0.79 -0.91
N LYS A 173 28.93 -0.42 -1.14
CA LYS A 173 30.03 -0.64 -2.10
C LYS A 173 29.54 -0.65 -3.55
N VAL A 174 28.38 -1.29 -3.78
CA VAL A 174 27.80 -1.46 -5.13
C VAL A 174 27.25 -0.14 -5.67
N LEU A 175 26.62 0.66 -4.80
CA LEU A 175 25.93 1.89 -5.20
C LEU A 175 26.80 3.15 -5.11
N LYS A 176 28.09 3.04 -4.73
CA LYS A 176 29.02 4.17 -4.77
C LYS A 176 29.39 4.53 -6.22
N PRO A 177 29.61 5.82 -6.52
CA PRO A 177 29.51 6.96 -5.62
C PRO A 177 28.09 7.47 -5.40
N ASP A 178 27.13 7.16 -6.28
CA ASP A 178 25.76 7.67 -6.22
C ASP A 178 24.73 6.52 -6.23
N PRO A 179 23.94 6.34 -5.16
CA PRO A 179 22.89 5.34 -5.12
C PRO A 179 21.79 5.52 -6.18
N SER A 180 21.64 6.72 -6.75
CA SER A 180 20.68 6.96 -7.84
C SER A 180 21.11 6.33 -9.17
N GLU A 181 22.39 6.08 -9.37
CA GLU A 181 22.89 5.41 -10.57
C GLU A 181 22.53 3.92 -10.61
N THR A 182 21.99 3.46 -11.73
CA THR A 182 21.62 2.06 -11.94
C THR A 182 22.74 1.21 -12.54
N LYS A 183 23.78 1.84 -13.06
CA LYS A 183 24.87 1.19 -13.83
C LYS A 183 25.57 0.05 -13.10
N ASN A 184 25.72 0.15 -11.78
CA ASN A 184 26.37 -0.85 -10.96
C ASN A 184 25.39 -1.67 -10.11
N ASP A 185 24.08 -1.49 -10.31
CA ASP A 185 23.09 -2.19 -9.53
C ASP A 185 23.14 -3.70 -9.84
N ARG A 186 22.90 -4.48 -8.81
CA ARG A 186 22.91 -5.95 -8.83
C ARG A 186 21.74 -6.46 -8.02
N ILE A 187 21.28 -7.64 -8.36
CA ILE A 187 20.30 -8.36 -7.55
C ILE A 187 21.00 -9.23 -6.50
N PHE A 188 20.34 -9.43 -5.40
CA PHE A 188 20.71 -10.40 -4.37
C PHE A 188 19.47 -11.13 -3.85
N VAL A 189 19.70 -12.30 -3.28
CA VAL A 189 18.68 -13.13 -2.67
C VAL A 189 19.00 -13.29 -1.19
N VAL A 190 17.98 -13.12 -0.36
CA VAL A 190 18.05 -13.36 1.09
C VAL A 190 17.29 -14.62 1.40
N TYR A 191 17.93 -15.56 2.07
CA TYR A 191 17.32 -16.81 2.51
C TYR A 191 17.13 -16.80 4.02
N ARG A 192 16.07 -17.44 4.48
CA ARG A 192 15.94 -17.81 5.87
C ARG A 192 17.00 -18.86 6.20
N ALA A 193 17.75 -18.67 7.29
CA ALA A 193 18.73 -19.66 7.71
C ALA A 193 18.06 -20.99 8.09
N TRP A 194 18.75 -22.07 7.80
CA TRP A 194 18.37 -23.38 8.23
C TRP A 194 18.40 -23.49 9.76
N GLY A 195 17.20 -23.38 10.37
CA GLY A 195 16.94 -24.13 11.56
C GLY A 195 16.46 -25.51 11.14
N SER A 196 15.56 -26.13 11.83
CA SER A 196 15.01 -27.44 11.46
C SER A 196 14.15 -27.48 10.17
N SER A 197 13.92 -26.37 9.50
CA SER A 197 13.07 -26.32 8.29
C SER A 197 13.37 -25.11 7.42
N PHE A 198 14.28 -25.28 6.47
CA PHE A 198 14.38 -24.34 5.33
C PHE A 198 13.14 -24.53 4.45
N ASN A 199 12.40 -23.47 4.29
CA ASN A 199 11.36 -23.41 3.29
C ASN A 199 11.89 -22.54 2.12
N PRO A 200 12.06 -23.09 0.91
CA PRO A 200 12.52 -22.34 -0.25
C PRO A 200 11.62 -21.14 -0.60
N SER A 201 10.37 -21.12 -0.13
CA SER A 201 9.48 -19.97 -0.26
C SER A 201 9.84 -18.83 0.70
N ASP A 202 10.63 -19.09 1.75
CA ASP A 202 11.10 -18.08 2.69
C ASP A 202 12.38 -17.41 2.16
N CYS A 203 12.28 -16.81 0.99
CA CYS A 203 13.33 -16.00 0.40
C CYS A 203 12.77 -14.68 -0.13
N GLU A 204 13.63 -13.69 -0.15
CA GLU A 204 13.34 -12.38 -0.76
C GLU A 204 14.43 -12.03 -1.78
N MET A 205 14.05 -11.35 -2.84
CA MET A 205 14.97 -10.93 -3.88
C MET A 205 14.80 -9.44 -4.14
N PHE A 206 15.92 -8.73 -4.22
CA PHE A 206 15.95 -7.29 -4.48
C PHE A 206 17.12 -6.92 -5.38
N SER A 207 17.01 -5.78 -6.09
CA SER A 207 18.20 -5.03 -6.45
C SER A 207 18.72 -4.27 -5.21
N TYR A 208 20.02 -4.00 -5.17
CA TYR A 208 20.59 -3.21 -4.06
C TYR A 208 20.00 -1.79 -4.04
N ARG A 209 19.73 -1.20 -5.21
CA ARG A 209 19.13 0.13 -5.33
C ARG A 209 17.70 0.16 -4.75
N THR A 210 16.82 -0.76 -5.17
CA THR A 210 15.46 -0.83 -4.61
C THR A 210 15.48 -1.09 -3.10
N TRP A 211 16.36 -1.99 -2.65
CA TRP A 211 16.53 -2.26 -1.22
C TRP A 211 16.99 -1.00 -0.45
N TRP A 212 17.96 -0.25 -0.98
CA TRP A 212 18.50 0.97 -0.37
C TRP A 212 17.40 1.99 -0.08
N TYR A 213 16.58 2.28 -1.06
CA TYR A 213 15.50 3.28 -0.96
C TYR A 213 14.23 2.77 -0.27
N MET A 214 14.13 1.49 0.06
CA MET A 214 12.93 0.91 0.67
C MET A 214 13.20 0.26 2.02
N ARG A 215 14.31 -0.44 2.15
CA ARG A 215 14.64 -1.31 3.31
C ARG A 215 15.94 -0.92 3.99
N GLY A 216 16.79 -0.12 3.35
CA GLY A 216 18.05 0.36 3.90
C GLY A 216 17.83 1.41 4.99
N PRO A 217 18.82 1.62 5.89
CA PRO A 217 18.72 2.62 6.96
C PRO A 217 18.52 4.04 6.45
N GLU A 218 18.95 4.34 5.22
CA GLU A 218 18.84 5.64 4.55
C GLU A 218 17.46 5.91 3.94
N ALA A 219 16.58 4.92 3.87
CA ALA A 219 15.24 5.05 3.28
C ALA A 219 14.30 5.90 4.17
N GLN A 220 14.54 7.21 4.23
CA GLN A 220 13.84 8.12 5.14
C GLN A 220 12.33 8.15 4.91
N ASN A 221 11.90 8.20 3.64
CA ASN A 221 10.48 8.24 3.28
C ASN A 221 9.74 6.93 3.56
N ALA A 222 10.48 5.83 3.75
CA ALA A 222 9.96 4.51 4.11
C ALA A 222 9.87 4.29 5.65
N LYS A 223 10.30 5.27 6.45
CA LYS A 223 10.14 5.32 7.91
C LYS A 223 8.82 6.00 8.24
N THR A 224 7.75 5.26 8.15
CA THR A 224 6.38 5.77 8.28
C THR A 224 6.15 6.51 9.60
N ASN A 225 6.71 6.02 10.70
CA ASN A 225 6.61 6.67 12.02
C ASN A 225 7.26 8.06 12.07
N GLU A 226 8.27 8.32 11.23
CA GLU A 226 8.92 9.64 11.18
C GLU A 226 8.12 10.67 10.36
N ILE A 227 7.30 10.21 9.39
CA ILE A 227 6.61 11.10 8.46
C ILE A 227 5.09 11.21 8.68
N ILE A 228 4.44 10.20 9.25
CA ILE A 228 2.97 10.08 9.30
C ILE A 228 2.26 11.24 10.00
N ALA A 229 2.94 11.94 10.92
CA ALA A 229 2.41 13.16 11.57
C ALA A 229 1.97 14.24 10.55
N GLY A 230 2.52 14.22 9.33
CA GLY A 230 2.17 15.12 8.25
C GLY A 230 0.83 14.83 7.58
N VAL A 231 0.22 13.67 7.78
CA VAL A 231 -1.05 13.28 7.14
C VAL A 231 -2.21 14.10 7.68
N LYS A 232 -2.92 14.79 6.79
CA LYS A 232 -4.03 15.71 7.14
C LYS A 232 -5.42 15.14 6.82
N VAL A 233 -5.49 14.14 5.95
CA VAL A 233 -6.77 13.48 5.60
C VAL A 233 -7.18 12.48 6.67
N PRO A 234 -8.47 12.08 6.75
CA PRO A 234 -8.92 10.97 7.59
C PRO A 234 -8.14 9.68 7.31
N VAL A 235 -7.85 8.91 8.36
CA VAL A 235 -7.09 7.66 8.26
C VAL A 235 -7.84 6.52 8.93
N LEU A 236 -8.01 5.40 8.22
CA LEU A 236 -8.40 4.13 8.79
C LEU A 236 -7.23 3.16 8.75
N PHE A 237 -6.78 2.68 9.89
CA PHE A 237 -5.92 1.50 9.95
C PHE A 237 -6.77 0.24 10.05
N ILE A 238 -6.43 -0.77 9.25
CA ILE A 238 -6.96 -2.13 9.33
C ILE A 238 -5.78 -3.06 9.60
N HIS A 239 -5.94 -3.95 10.57
CA HIS A 239 -4.87 -4.85 11.00
C HIS A 239 -5.42 -6.19 11.45
N GLY A 240 -4.86 -7.30 10.98
CA GLY A 240 -5.25 -8.62 11.44
C GLY A 240 -4.81 -8.87 12.88
N GLU A 241 -5.68 -9.41 13.73
CA GLU A 241 -5.32 -9.72 15.11
C GLU A 241 -4.15 -10.72 15.22
N GLN A 242 -3.99 -11.57 14.22
CA GLN A 242 -2.95 -12.60 14.13
C GLN A 242 -1.90 -12.28 13.06
N ASP A 243 -1.72 -10.98 12.73
CA ASP A 243 -0.69 -10.56 11.77
C ASP A 243 0.71 -10.94 12.30
N ASP A 244 1.38 -11.84 11.57
CA ASP A 244 2.71 -12.35 11.89
C ASP A 244 3.83 -11.66 11.10
N VAL A 245 3.46 -10.72 10.21
CA VAL A 245 4.38 -9.91 9.37
C VAL A 245 4.63 -8.55 9.98
N VAL A 246 3.56 -7.87 10.41
CA VAL A 246 3.61 -6.55 11.06
C VAL A 246 3.03 -6.67 12.47
N ALA A 247 3.79 -6.26 13.46
CA ALA A 247 3.33 -6.35 14.85
C ALA A 247 2.22 -5.33 15.15
N ALA A 248 1.23 -5.74 15.94
CA ALA A 248 0.11 -4.87 16.33
C ALA A 248 0.56 -3.56 17.02
N ASP A 249 1.71 -3.56 17.70
CA ASP A 249 2.24 -2.38 18.34
C ASP A 249 2.78 -1.33 17.35
N GLU A 250 3.22 -1.75 16.16
CA GLU A 250 3.62 -0.83 15.10
C GLU A 250 2.43 0.04 14.64
N VAL A 251 1.27 -0.56 14.40
CA VAL A 251 0.10 0.20 13.97
C VAL A 251 -0.50 1.06 15.09
N LYS A 252 -0.40 0.61 16.36
CA LYS A 252 -0.78 1.42 17.52
C LYS A 252 0.14 2.64 17.70
N GLU A 253 1.44 2.47 17.47
CA GLU A 253 2.42 3.55 17.43
C GLU A 253 2.02 4.62 16.42
N LEU A 254 1.76 4.21 15.16
CA LEU A 254 1.37 5.12 14.06
C LEU A 254 0.08 5.88 14.40
N LEU A 255 -0.94 5.20 14.94
CA LEU A 255 -2.16 5.85 15.40
C LEU A 255 -1.88 6.89 16.50
N GLY A 256 -1.02 6.53 17.45
CA GLY A 256 -0.61 7.43 18.55
C GLY A 256 0.07 8.70 18.02
N ILE A 257 0.96 8.57 17.04
CA ILE A 257 1.64 9.71 16.40
C ILE A 257 0.62 10.62 15.70
N LEU A 258 -0.31 10.04 14.90
CA LEU A 258 -1.36 10.81 14.23
C LEU A 258 -2.25 11.59 15.20
N LYS A 259 -2.68 10.95 16.27
CA LYS A 259 -3.51 11.61 17.30
C LYS A 259 -2.77 12.75 18.00
N LYS A 260 -1.50 12.54 18.35
CA LYS A 260 -0.65 13.60 18.92
C LYS A 260 -0.44 14.76 17.95
N ALA A 261 -0.39 14.50 16.65
CA ALA A 261 -0.30 15.52 15.61
C ALA A 261 -1.64 16.22 15.29
N GLY A 262 -2.71 15.90 16.03
CA GLY A 262 -4.02 16.53 15.89
C GLY A 262 -4.93 15.91 14.85
N ASN A 263 -4.61 14.76 14.27
CA ASN A 263 -5.50 14.05 13.37
C ASN A 263 -6.59 13.27 14.16
N GLY A 264 -7.63 13.98 14.61
CA GLY A 264 -8.75 13.41 15.35
C GLY A 264 -9.64 12.45 14.56
N LYS A 265 -9.42 12.32 13.25
CA LYS A 265 -10.17 11.41 12.35
C LYS A 265 -9.41 10.13 12.04
N ALA A 266 -8.35 9.82 12.78
CA ALA A 266 -7.62 8.56 12.67
C ALA A 266 -8.28 7.47 13.53
N GLU A 267 -8.61 6.35 12.91
CA GLU A 267 -9.24 5.17 13.55
C GLU A 267 -8.39 3.92 13.29
N LEU A 268 -8.45 2.94 14.20
CA LEU A 268 -7.85 1.62 14.05
C LEU A 268 -8.92 0.56 14.27
N ARG A 269 -8.95 -0.43 13.39
CA ARG A 269 -9.80 -1.62 13.49
C ARG A 269 -8.94 -2.87 13.39
N PHE A 270 -9.05 -3.73 14.38
CA PHE A 270 -8.52 -5.08 14.30
C PHE A 270 -9.55 -6.00 13.64
N ILE A 271 -9.07 -6.86 12.75
CA ILE A 271 -9.89 -7.86 12.07
C ILE A 271 -9.76 -9.18 12.83
N PRO A 272 -10.84 -9.65 13.45
CA PRO A 272 -10.81 -10.84 14.30
C PRO A 272 -10.31 -12.09 13.57
N GLY A 273 -9.30 -12.76 14.17
CA GLY A 273 -8.72 -14.00 13.67
C GLY A 273 -7.95 -13.89 12.37
N ALA A 274 -7.80 -12.68 11.80
CA ALA A 274 -7.14 -12.48 10.53
C ALA A 274 -5.63 -12.30 10.68
N LYS A 275 -4.88 -12.70 9.63
CA LYS A 275 -3.46 -12.48 9.44
C LYS A 275 -3.19 -11.20 8.63
N HIS A 276 -2.04 -11.13 7.98
CA HIS A 276 -1.54 -9.91 7.33
C HIS A 276 -2.39 -9.40 6.16
N ASP A 277 -3.07 -10.26 5.43
CA ASP A 277 -3.92 -9.88 4.29
C ASP A 277 -5.43 -9.85 4.61
N CYS A 278 -5.77 -10.04 5.88
CA CYS A 278 -7.15 -10.03 6.38
C CYS A 278 -8.12 -11.00 5.66
N MET A 279 -7.59 -12.04 5.00
CA MET A 279 -8.34 -12.99 4.18
C MET A 279 -9.10 -14.03 4.97
N GLU A 280 -8.73 -14.26 6.23
CA GLU A 280 -9.43 -15.21 7.11
C GLU A 280 -10.82 -14.69 7.53
N ASN A 281 -11.02 -13.37 7.49
CA ASN A 281 -12.31 -12.77 7.81
C ASN A 281 -12.70 -11.70 6.77
N PRO A 282 -12.93 -12.10 5.50
CA PRO A 282 -13.11 -11.16 4.40
C PRO A 282 -14.38 -10.31 4.55
N SER A 283 -15.48 -10.87 5.07
CA SER A 283 -16.72 -10.13 5.24
C SER A 283 -16.57 -8.98 6.24
N PHE A 284 -15.94 -9.24 7.38
CA PHE A 284 -15.69 -8.22 8.39
C PHE A 284 -14.74 -7.12 7.86
N THR A 285 -13.72 -7.51 7.11
CA THR A 285 -12.79 -6.56 6.47
C THR A 285 -13.52 -5.64 5.51
N VAL A 286 -14.34 -6.20 4.63
CA VAL A 286 -15.14 -5.43 3.66
C VAL A 286 -16.12 -4.50 4.36
N ASP A 287 -16.85 -5.00 5.34
CA ASP A 287 -17.83 -4.20 6.09
C ASP A 287 -17.14 -3.05 6.82
N THR A 288 -15.98 -3.30 7.41
CA THR A 288 -15.15 -2.26 8.04
C THR A 288 -14.77 -1.13 7.07
N VAL A 289 -14.29 -1.48 5.87
CA VAL A 289 -13.93 -0.52 4.83
C VAL A 289 -15.14 0.28 4.37
N VAL A 290 -16.23 -0.42 4.04
CA VAL A 290 -17.47 0.19 3.52
C VAL A 290 -18.09 1.14 4.54
N GLU A 291 -18.24 0.71 5.79
CA GLU A 291 -18.81 1.55 6.85
C GLU A 291 -18.01 2.83 7.07
N TRP A 292 -16.67 2.70 7.07
CA TRP A 292 -15.80 3.86 7.25
C TRP A 292 -15.90 4.84 6.07
N ILE A 293 -15.92 4.34 4.83
CA ILE A 293 -16.11 5.17 3.63
C ILE A 293 -17.45 5.90 3.68
N ILE A 294 -18.56 5.21 3.97
CA ILE A 294 -19.89 5.81 4.05
C ILE A 294 -19.93 6.88 5.15
N LYS A 295 -19.38 6.59 6.34
CA LYS A 295 -19.30 7.54 7.46
C LYS A 295 -18.49 8.79 7.06
N SER A 296 -17.31 8.59 6.42
CA SER A 296 -16.42 9.67 6.00
C SER A 296 -16.98 10.51 4.85
N ALA A 297 -17.79 9.91 3.98
CA ALA A 297 -18.47 10.60 2.88
C ALA A 297 -19.68 11.45 3.32
N GLY A 298 -19.99 11.51 4.61
CA GLY A 298 -21.16 12.23 5.16
C GLY A 298 -22.48 11.46 5.04
N GLY A 299 -22.42 10.17 4.74
CA GLY A 299 -23.60 9.28 4.72
C GLY A 299 -24.10 9.00 6.13
N ARG A 300 -25.39 9.21 6.38
CA ARG A 300 -26.06 8.67 7.58
C ARG A 300 -26.20 7.17 7.41
N LYS A 301 -25.89 6.36 8.47
CA LYS A 301 -26.34 4.97 8.51
C LYS A 301 -27.84 4.96 8.18
N LYS A 302 -28.28 4.18 7.19
CA LYS A 302 -29.70 3.80 7.12
C LYS A 302 -29.99 3.11 8.47
N LYS A 303 -30.87 3.70 9.27
CA LYS A 303 -31.47 2.99 10.38
C LYS A 303 -32.37 1.92 9.74
N ASP A 304 -31.99 0.68 9.92
CA ASP A 304 -32.88 -0.45 9.68
C ASP A 304 -34.05 -0.39 10.67
#